data_87b03b89a4196290bc6ba8bb3e5f91fb
#
_entry.id   87b03b89a4196290bc6ba8bb3e5f91fb
#
_cell.length_a   1.000
_cell.length_b   1.000
_cell.length_c   1.000
_cell.angle_alpha   90.00
_cell.angle_beta   90.00
_cell.angle_gamma   90.00
#
_symmetry.space_group_name_H-M   'P 1'
#
loop_
_entity.id
_entity.type
_entity.pdbx_description
1 polymer ?
#
loop_
_entity_poly.entity_id
_entity_poly.type
_entity_poly.pdbx_seq_one_letter_code
_entity_poly.pdbx_strand_id
1 'polypeptide(L)'
;MFSLEHRVRVFVFQVLSQRVEFLLLRHKPREEWPMGPVIGPVTPGEKLEEAIYREVHAELGLKRPVHLQELKHPEKELFGDLGVIEWPFAWQAGTPTEPVQELRLGPMIGEMQWLSFEQAFQQLESDGDRGALVRLQLSLQ
;
A
#
# COMPACT_ATOMS: atom_id res chain seq x y z
N MET A 1 7.86 -26.57 13.58
CA MET A 1 7.40 -26.57 12.17
C MET A 1 7.50 -25.17 11.62
N PHE A 2 8.11 -25.02 10.47
CA PHE A 2 8.24 -23.73 9.80
C PHE A 2 6.92 -23.35 9.09
N SER A 3 6.45 -22.13 9.32
CA SER A 3 5.27 -21.60 8.65
C SER A 3 5.66 -20.40 7.79
N LEU A 4 5.03 -20.27 6.63
CA LEU A 4 5.28 -19.16 5.73
C LEU A 4 3.98 -18.38 5.53
N GLU A 5 4.03 -17.06 5.79
CA GLU A 5 2.90 -16.17 5.63
C GLU A 5 3.20 -15.16 4.54
N HIS A 6 2.23 -14.91 3.69
CA HIS A 6 2.34 -13.90 2.63
C HIS A 6 1.46 -12.70 2.97
N ARG A 7 1.98 -11.50 2.75
CA ARG A 7 1.24 -10.25 2.90
C ARG A 7 1.44 -9.37 1.68
N VAL A 8 0.48 -8.51 1.44
CA VAL A 8 0.59 -7.48 0.40
C VAL A 8 0.77 -6.13 1.06
N ARG A 9 1.56 -5.27 0.42
CA ARG A 9 1.75 -3.87 0.81
C ARG A 9 1.44 -3.03 -0.41
N VAL A 10 0.34 -2.27 -0.35
CA VAL A 10 -0.19 -1.59 -1.52
C VAL A 10 -0.05 -0.08 -1.36
N PHE A 11 0.76 0.51 -2.23
CA PHE A 11 0.96 1.96 -2.27
C PHE A 11 -0.07 2.55 -3.22
N VAL A 12 -1.06 3.24 -2.67
CA VAL A 12 -2.12 3.87 -3.44
C VAL A 12 -1.66 5.28 -3.81
N PHE A 13 -1.80 5.65 -5.08
CA PHE A 13 -1.40 6.96 -5.54
C PHE A 13 -2.37 7.50 -6.60
N GLN A 14 -2.31 8.79 -6.82
CA GLN A 14 -3.06 9.45 -7.89
C GLN A 14 -2.14 10.40 -8.66
N VAL A 15 -2.40 10.48 -9.95
CA VAL A 15 -1.68 11.42 -10.82
C VAL A 15 -2.60 12.62 -11.04
N LEU A 16 -2.12 13.80 -10.66
CA LEU A 16 -2.79 15.06 -10.87
C LEU A 16 -2.10 15.80 -12.03
N SER A 17 -2.65 16.95 -12.44
CA SER A 17 -2.15 17.62 -13.65
C SER A 17 -0.66 17.91 -13.63
N GLN A 18 -0.10 18.26 -12.47
CA GLN A 18 1.30 18.65 -12.35
C GLN A 18 2.04 17.97 -11.20
N ARG A 19 1.41 16.97 -10.58
CA ARG A 19 2.05 16.30 -9.44
C ARG A 19 1.43 14.93 -9.23
N VAL A 20 2.15 14.11 -8.46
CA VAL A 20 1.68 12.81 -8.00
C VAL A 20 1.52 12.88 -6.49
N GLU A 21 0.44 12.31 -5.98
CA GLU A 21 0.22 12.20 -4.54
C GLU A 21 0.09 10.76 -4.14
N PHE A 22 0.69 10.44 -2.99
CA PHE A 22 0.69 9.09 -2.42
C PHE A 22 -0.16 9.07 -1.17
N LEU A 23 -0.98 8.02 -1.01
CA LEU A 23 -1.87 7.90 0.12
C LEU A 23 -1.23 7.02 1.19
N LEU A 24 -1.11 7.56 2.40
CA LEU A 24 -0.66 6.79 3.55
C LEU A 24 -1.75 6.74 4.61
N LEU A 25 -1.75 5.66 5.38
CA LEU A 25 -2.75 5.36 6.39
C LEU A 25 -2.11 5.10 7.74
N ARG A 26 -2.87 5.38 8.80
CA ARG A 26 -2.56 4.94 10.16
C ARG A 26 -3.79 4.26 10.74
N HIS A 27 -3.59 3.07 11.32
CA HIS A 27 -4.69 2.32 11.94
C HIS A 27 -4.93 2.74 13.38
N LYS A 28 -6.20 2.68 13.80
CA LYS A 28 -6.58 2.84 15.21
C LYS A 28 -6.16 1.60 16.01
N PRO A 29 -5.91 1.73 17.31
CA PRO A 29 -5.86 2.97 18.11
C PRO A 29 -4.45 3.54 18.24
N ARG A 30 -3.53 3.12 17.41
CA ARG A 30 -2.09 3.36 17.58
C ARG A 30 -1.64 4.64 16.91
N GLU A 31 -1.92 5.78 17.53
CA GLU A 31 -1.52 7.08 17.00
C GLU A 31 0.00 7.24 16.89
N GLU A 32 0.76 6.51 17.68
CA GLU A 32 2.22 6.53 17.65
C GLU A 32 2.82 5.67 16.53
N TRP A 33 2.00 4.86 15.86
CA TRP A 33 2.51 4.07 14.74
C TRP A 33 2.73 4.96 13.52
N PRO A 34 3.78 4.68 12.73
CA PRO A 34 4.01 5.44 11.51
C PRO A 34 2.88 5.22 10.51
N MET A 35 2.69 6.20 9.64
CA MET A 35 1.81 6.05 8.49
C MET A 35 2.43 5.06 7.51
N GLY A 36 1.60 4.34 6.77
CA GLY A 36 2.09 3.35 5.82
C GLY A 36 1.10 3.04 4.72
N PRO A 37 1.45 2.09 3.84
CA PRO A 37 0.56 1.65 2.77
C PRO A 37 -0.58 0.79 3.32
N VAL A 38 -1.49 0.37 2.43
CA VAL A 38 -2.48 -0.65 2.76
C VAL A 38 -1.74 -1.97 2.91
N ILE A 39 -1.95 -2.65 4.04
CA ILE A 39 -1.27 -3.91 4.34
C ILE A 39 -2.31 -4.96 4.71
N GLY A 40 -2.13 -6.17 4.22
CA GLY A 40 -3.00 -7.25 4.63
C GLY A 40 -2.46 -8.63 4.28
N PRO A 41 -3.00 -9.67 4.91
CA PRO A 41 -2.57 -11.03 4.65
C PRO A 41 -3.12 -11.54 3.32
N VAL A 42 -2.41 -12.51 2.76
CA VAL A 42 -2.90 -13.31 1.64
C VAL A 42 -3.43 -14.61 2.26
N THR A 43 -4.73 -14.87 2.12
CA THR A 43 -5.33 -16.05 2.71
C THR A 43 -4.98 -17.30 1.89
N PRO A 44 -5.00 -18.50 2.50
CA PRO A 44 -4.69 -19.73 1.77
C PRO A 44 -5.55 -19.89 0.51
N GLY A 45 -4.91 -20.16 -0.62
CA GLY A 45 -5.59 -20.31 -1.90
C GLY A 45 -5.91 -19.01 -2.63
N GLU A 46 -5.70 -17.88 -1.98
CA GLU A 46 -5.94 -16.57 -2.59
C GLU A 46 -4.73 -16.13 -3.41
N LYS A 47 -4.99 -15.51 -4.57
CA LYS A 47 -3.92 -14.92 -5.37
C LYS A 47 -3.55 -13.56 -4.81
N LEU A 48 -2.33 -13.09 -5.08
CA LEU A 48 -1.87 -11.78 -4.61
C LEU A 48 -2.83 -10.67 -5.05
N GLU A 49 -3.24 -10.69 -6.31
CA GLU A 49 -4.15 -9.67 -6.84
C GLU A 49 -5.50 -9.68 -6.13
N GLU A 50 -6.03 -10.86 -5.82
CA GLU A 50 -7.28 -10.98 -5.07
C GLU A 50 -7.15 -10.38 -3.67
N ALA A 51 -6.03 -10.63 -3.00
CA ALA A 51 -5.78 -10.05 -1.68
C ALA A 51 -5.69 -8.54 -1.75
N ILE A 52 -5.03 -8.00 -2.78
CA ILE A 52 -4.90 -6.57 -2.99
C ILE A 52 -6.28 -5.92 -3.16
N TYR A 53 -7.11 -6.47 -4.03
CA TYR A 53 -8.46 -5.93 -4.27
C TYR A 53 -9.29 -5.96 -2.98
N ARG A 54 -9.24 -7.07 -2.25
CA ARG A 54 -9.97 -7.24 -1.01
C ARG A 54 -9.54 -6.22 0.05
N GLU A 55 -8.23 -6.08 0.24
CA GLU A 55 -7.69 -5.18 1.27
C GLU A 55 -7.93 -3.71 0.93
N VAL A 56 -7.70 -3.31 -0.31
CA VAL A 56 -7.91 -1.92 -0.72
C VAL A 56 -9.40 -1.57 -0.64
N HIS A 57 -10.28 -2.49 -1.02
CA HIS A 57 -11.72 -2.27 -0.88
C HIS A 57 -12.12 -2.14 0.60
N ALA A 58 -11.62 -3.01 1.45
CA ALA A 58 -11.96 -2.97 2.88
C ALA A 58 -11.47 -1.69 3.56
N GLU A 59 -10.28 -1.23 3.22
CA GLU A 59 -9.65 -0.09 3.88
C GLU A 59 -10.07 1.27 3.29
N LEU A 60 -10.31 1.33 1.98
CA LEU A 60 -10.52 2.58 1.27
C LEU A 60 -11.83 2.64 0.47
N GLY A 61 -12.52 1.52 0.31
CA GLY A 61 -13.74 1.47 -0.48
C GLY A 61 -13.52 1.50 -1.98
N LEU A 62 -12.28 1.46 -2.44
CA LEU A 62 -11.96 1.47 -3.87
C LEU A 62 -12.17 0.08 -4.46
N LYS A 63 -12.75 0.03 -5.67
CA LYS A 63 -13.11 -1.24 -6.31
C LYS A 63 -12.09 -1.68 -7.35
N ARG A 64 -11.55 -0.75 -8.12
CA ARG A 64 -10.62 -1.04 -9.20
C ARG A 64 -9.55 0.04 -9.29
N PRO A 65 -8.31 -0.33 -9.62
CA PRO A 65 -7.30 0.66 -9.97
C PRO A 65 -7.43 1.05 -11.43
N VAL A 66 -6.92 2.23 -11.77
CA VAL A 66 -6.66 2.59 -13.15
C VAL A 66 -5.57 1.67 -13.69
N HIS A 67 -4.58 1.39 -12.84
CA HIS A 67 -3.48 0.50 -13.16
C HIS A 67 -2.93 -0.10 -11.87
N LEU A 68 -2.64 -1.40 -11.89
CA LEU A 68 -1.99 -2.11 -10.80
C LEU A 68 -0.62 -2.55 -11.25
N GLN A 69 0.40 -2.20 -10.48
CA GLN A 69 1.79 -2.44 -10.83
C GLN A 69 2.50 -3.17 -9.72
N GLU A 70 3.23 -4.23 -10.07
CA GLU A 70 4.12 -4.90 -9.13
C GLU A 70 5.39 -4.07 -8.96
N LEU A 71 5.81 -3.84 -7.71
CA LEU A 71 7.01 -3.04 -7.43
C LEU A 71 8.27 -3.89 -7.24
N LYS A 72 8.15 -5.22 -7.38
CA LYS A 72 9.27 -6.15 -7.27
C LYS A 72 9.99 -6.08 -5.91
N HIS A 73 11.01 -6.91 -5.72
CA HIS A 73 11.81 -6.97 -4.50
C HIS A 73 10.97 -7.16 -3.23
N PRO A 74 10.26 -8.30 -3.11
CA PRO A 74 9.52 -8.59 -1.88
C PRO A 74 10.45 -8.65 -0.69
N GLU A 75 9.96 -8.17 0.46
CA GLU A 75 10.69 -8.21 1.72
C GLU A 75 10.42 -9.52 2.44
N LYS A 76 11.46 -10.10 3.04
CA LYS A 76 11.38 -11.38 3.74
C LYS A 76 11.92 -11.22 5.14
N GLU A 77 11.17 -11.76 6.12
CA GLU A 77 11.60 -11.75 7.51
C GLU A 77 11.32 -13.08 8.16
N LEU A 78 12.14 -13.43 9.16
CA LEU A 78 11.96 -14.62 9.96
C LEU A 78 11.72 -14.23 11.41
N PHE A 79 10.67 -14.81 12.00
CA PHE A 79 10.34 -14.66 13.42
C PHE A 79 10.24 -16.07 13.99
N GLY A 80 11.36 -16.61 14.50
CA GLY A 80 11.40 -17.99 14.96
C GLY A 80 11.06 -18.96 13.83
N ASP A 81 9.95 -19.69 13.96
CA ASP A 81 9.49 -20.64 12.94
C ASP A 81 8.52 -20.00 11.93
N LEU A 82 8.30 -18.69 12.00
CA LEU A 82 7.42 -17.98 11.10
C LEU A 82 8.24 -17.17 10.10
N GLY A 83 8.06 -17.44 8.82
CA GLY A 83 8.58 -16.61 7.74
C GLY A 83 7.48 -15.73 7.20
N VAL A 84 7.78 -14.47 6.96
CA VAL A 84 6.83 -13.53 6.37
C VAL A 84 7.43 -12.97 5.08
N ILE A 85 6.66 -13.03 4.00
CA ILE A 85 7.03 -12.39 2.73
C ILE A 85 6.01 -11.31 2.45
N GLU A 86 6.49 -10.09 2.24
CA GLU A 86 5.65 -8.93 1.94
C GLU A 86 5.86 -8.51 0.48
N TRP A 87 4.77 -8.42 -0.27
CA TRP A 87 4.76 -8.17 -1.70
C TRP A 87 4.31 -6.74 -1.97
N PRO A 88 5.22 -5.86 -2.44
CA PRO A 88 4.86 -4.46 -2.68
C PRO A 88 4.22 -4.27 -4.06
N PHE A 89 3.10 -3.57 -4.07
CA PHE A 89 2.36 -3.21 -5.29
C PHE A 89 2.00 -1.74 -5.25
N ALA A 90 1.77 -1.17 -6.43
CA ALA A 90 1.26 0.19 -6.57
C ALA A 90 -0.13 0.15 -7.21
N TRP A 91 -1.06 0.86 -6.61
CA TRP A 91 -2.44 0.97 -7.05
C TRP A 91 -2.67 2.41 -7.49
N GLN A 92 -2.78 2.62 -8.79
CA GLN A 92 -3.11 3.95 -9.31
C GLN A 92 -4.62 4.16 -9.18
N ALA A 93 -5.00 5.07 -8.28
CA ALA A 93 -6.40 5.30 -7.97
C ALA A 93 -7.06 6.35 -8.87
N GLY A 94 -6.26 7.22 -9.49
CA GLY A 94 -6.82 8.26 -10.33
C GLY A 94 -5.81 8.93 -11.24
N THR A 95 -6.34 9.59 -12.27
CA THR A 95 -5.61 10.43 -13.24
C THR A 95 -6.34 11.76 -13.35
N PRO A 96 -5.76 12.75 -14.05
CA PRO A 96 -6.47 14.04 -14.25
C PRO A 96 -7.82 13.89 -14.96
N THR A 97 -7.95 12.88 -15.84
CA THR A 97 -9.21 12.66 -16.58
C THR A 97 -10.11 11.63 -15.92
N GLU A 98 -9.58 10.87 -14.98
CA GLU A 98 -10.31 9.85 -14.25
C GLU A 98 -10.00 9.99 -12.76
N PRO A 99 -10.61 10.97 -12.08
CA PRO A 99 -10.28 11.27 -10.69
C PRO A 99 -10.57 10.10 -9.74
N VAL A 100 -9.93 10.13 -8.57
CA VAL A 100 -10.15 9.13 -7.54
C VAL A 100 -11.63 9.14 -7.13
N GLN A 101 -12.21 7.94 -7.03
CA GLN A 101 -13.56 7.78 -6.52
C GLN A 101 -13.61 8.16 -5.05
N GLU A 102 -14.81 8.41 -4.53
CA GLU A 102 -14.98 8.75 -3.12
C GLU A 102 -14.45 7.63 -2.24
N LEU A 103 -13.57 8.00 -1.31
CA LEU A 103 -12.99 7.04 -0.37
C LEU A 103 -13.97 6.75 0.77
N ARG A 104 -14.04 5.49 1.15
CA ARG A 104 -14.80 5.04 2.33
C ARG A 104 -13.81 4.34 3.25
N LEU A 105 -13.36 5.06 4.27
CA LEU A 105 -12.36 4.51 5.17
C LEU A 105 -12.96 3.38 6.00
N GLY A 106 -12.21 2.28 6.09
CA GLY A 106 -12.59 1.16 6.94
C GLY A 106 -12.60 1.56 8.41
N PRO A 107 -13.28 0.77 9.27
CA PRO A 107 -13.48 1.14 10.67
C PRO A 107 -12.19 1.21 11.48
N MET A 108 -11.12 0.56 11.02
CA MET A 108 -9.85 0.56 11.74
C MET A 108 -8.90 1.66 11.29
N ILE A 109 -9.27 2.48 10.32
CA ILE A 109 -8.43 3.57 9.84
C ILE A 109 -8.63 4.80 10.74
N GLY A 110 -7.54 5.26 11.35
CA GLY A 110 -7.56 6.43 12.22
C GLY A 110 -7.20 7.71 11.52
N GLU A 111 -6.35 7.62 10.50
CA GLU A 111 -5.88 8.78 9.76
C GLU A 111 -5.51 8.38 8.35
N MET A 112 -5.70 9.29 7.39
CA MET A 112 -5.36 9.09 5.99
C MET A 112 -4.90 10.44 5.44
N GLN A 113 -3.80 10.43 4.66
CA GLN A 113 -3.28 11.64 4.05
C GLN A 113 -2.81 11.37 2.63
N TRP A 114 -3.10 12.32 1.73
CA TRP A 114 -2.47 12.38 0.42
C TRP A 114 -1.21 13.23 0.56
N LEU A 115 -0.07 12.67 0.18
CA LEU A 115 1.24 13.30 0.43
C LEU A 115 2.06 13.37 -0.85
N SER A 116 2.93 14.37 -0.93
CA SER A 116 3.96 14.41 -1.96
C SER A 116 4.95 13.27 -1.75
N PHE A 117 5.81 13.03 -2.73
CA PHE A 117 6.85 12.01 -2.58
C PHE A 117 7.72 12.28 -1.34
N GLU A 118 8.20 13.50 -1.20
CA GLU A 118 9.08 13.87 -0.08
C GLU A 118 8.39 13.68 1.28
N GLN A 119 7.13 14.09 1.38
CA GLN A 119 6.37 13.94 2.62
C GLN A 119 6.12 12.46 2.93
N ALA A 120 5.73 11.69 1.92
CA ALA A 120 5.49 10.26 2.11
C ALA A 120 6.77 9.54 2.51
N PHE A 121 7.88 9.85 1.85
CA PHE A 121 9.17 9.25 2.17
C PHE A 121 9.57 9.50 3.63
N GLN A 122 9.34 10.72 4.12
CA GLN A 122 9.65 11.07 5.50
C GLN A 122 8.73 10.35 6.51
N GLN A 123 7.48 10.12 6.14
CA GLN A 123 6.53 9.45 7.02
C GLN A 123 6.77 7.94 7.13
N LEU A 124 7.34 7.34 6.10
CA LEU A 124 7.63 5.91 6.10
C LEU A 124 8.89 5.65 6.93
N GLU A 125 8.84 4.65 7.80
CA GLU A 125 9.98 4.31 8.65
C GLU A 125 10.78 3.13 8.15
N SER A 126 10.15 2.16 7.47
CA SER A 126 10.88 0.97 7.06
C SER A 126 11.65 1.22 5.76
N ASP A 127 12.84 0.64 5.67
CA ASP A 127 13.66 0.73 4.45
C ASP A 127 12.96 0.05 3.27
N GLY A 128 12.22 -1.01 3.53
CA GLY A 128 11.48 -1.71 2.49
C GLY A 128 10.41 -0.82 1.86
N ASP A 129 9.64 -0.12 2.68
CA ASP A 129 8.61 0.80 2.20
C ASP A 129 9.21 1.99 1.47
N ARG A 130 10.28 2.55 2.00
CA ARG A 130 10.96 3.66 1.34
C ARG A 130 11.53 3.24 -0.02
N GLY A 131 12.12 2.05 -0.09
CA GLY A 131 12.62 1.51 -1.34
C GLY A 131 11.51 1.29 -2.36
N ALA A 132 10.37 0.76 -1.91
CA ALA A 132 9.22 0.56 -2.78
C ALA A 132 8.69 1.90 -3.32
N LEU A 133 8.61 2.91 -2.45
CA LEU A 133 8.15 4.24 -2.86
C LEU A 133 9.09 4.85 -3.90
N VAL A 134 10.42 4.69 -3.71
CA VAL A 134 11.40 5.17 -4.69
C VAL A 134 11.22 4.47 -6.03
N ARG A 135 11.07 3.14 -6.03
CA ARG A 135 10.86 2.40 -7.27
C ARG A 135 9.58 2.87 -7.98
N LEU A 136 8.52 3.12 -7.21
CA LEU A 136 7.29 3.65 -7.79
C LEU A 136 7.51 5.03 -8.42
N GLN A 137 8.16 5.93 -7.68
CA GLN A 137 8.45 7.29 -8.19
C GLN A 137 9.25 7.24 -9.48
N LEU A 138 10.27 6.38 -9.55
CA LEU A 138 11.10 6.24 -10.73
C LEU A 138 10.30 5.70 -11.92
N SER A 139 9.33 4.82 -11.67
CA SER A 139 8.51 4.26 -12.75
C SER A 139 7.53 5.28 -13.34
N LEU A 140 7.28 6.39 -12.65
CA LEU A 140 6.35 7.42 -13.09
C LEU A 140 7.04 8.55 -13.86
N GLN A 141 8.33 8.48 -14.03
CA GLN A 141 9.11 9.49 -14.73
C GLN A 141 9.30 9.15 -16.22
#